data_071fbcb78c96be295dc5bc29b1b6f7f1
#
_entry.id   071fbcb78c96be295dc5bc29b1b6f7f1
#
_cell.length_a   1.000
_cell.length_b   1.000
_cell.length_c   1.000
_cell.angle_alpha   90.00
_cell.angle_beta   90.00
_cell.angle_gamma   90.00
#
_symmetry.space_group_name_H-M   'P 1'
#
loop_
_entity.id
_entity.type
_entity.pdbx_description
1 polymer ?
#
loop_
_entity_poly.entity_id
_entity_poly.type
_entity_poly.pdbx_seq_one_letter_code
_entity_poly.pdbx_strand_id
1 'polypeptide(L)'
;MVTQPTAAPPVRVEICDQVYNLRGVDAEYIMKLAQFVDGKMRTVGEQTSTIDSLRLAVLAALNIADEYHILKKKYDLLAGEFNRRAGQLAGALDEVLQDERRAG
;
A
#
# COMPACT_ATOMS: atom_id res chain seq x y z
N MET A 1 -0.43 0.03 14.16
CA MET A 1 -0.25 1.39 14.60
C MET A 1 0.74 1.46 15.75
N VAL A 2 1.54 2.48 15.77
CA VAL A 2 2.69 2.60 16.66
C VAL A 2 2.32 3.47 17.85
N THR A 3 1.45 3.03 18.70
CA THR A 3 0.94 3.87 19.77
C THR A 3 0.89 3.23 21.12
N GLN A 4 1.07 1.93 21.19
CA GLN A 4 0.91 1.21 22.45
C GLN A 4 2.14 1.32 23.32
N PRO A 5 2.00 1.66 24.60
CA PRO A 5 3.11 1.58 25.52
C PRO A 5 3.42 0.12 25.78
N THR A 6 4.49 -0.37 25.22
CA THR A 6 4.93 -1.74 25.40
C THR A 6 6.30 -1.73 26.05
N ALA A 7 6.76 -2.91 26.46
CA ALA A 7 8.10 -3.07 26.96
C ALA A 7 9.15 -2.94 25.87
N ALA A 8 8.75 -2.93 24.61
CA ALA A 8 9.68 -2.80 23.50
C ALA A 8 10.30 -1.38 23.47
N PRO A 9 11.61 -1.29 23.20
CA PRO A 9 12.27 0.02 23.11
C PRO A 9 11.72 0.80 21.92
N PRO A 10 11.76 2.14 21.98
CA PRO A 10 11.35 2.95 20.85
C PRO A 10 12.32 2.77 19.69
N VAL A 11 11.81 2.88 18.49
CA VAL A 11 12.58 2.84 17.26
C VAL A 11 12.85 4.27 16.83
N ARG A 12 14.13 4.62 16.77
CA ARG A 12 14.54 5.95 16.34
C ARG A 12 14.63 6.00 14.83
N VAL A 13 13.92 6.94 14.21
CA VAL A 13 13.93 7.14 12.76
C VAL A 13 14.18 8.60 12.44
N GLU A 14 14.77 8.85 11.27
CA GLU A 14 14.91 10.19 10.73
C GLU A 14 14.05 10.32 9.49
N ILE A 15 13.24 11.37 9.46
CA ILE A 15 12.38 11.69 8.32
C ILE A 15 12.56 13.18 8.03
N CYS A 16 13.09 13.50 6.85
CA CYS A 16 13.30 14.87 6.41
C CYS A 16 14.09 15.67 7.45
N ASP A 17 15.21 15.08 7.90
CA ASP A 17 16.17 15.65 8.88
C ASP A 17 15.60 15.88 10.28
N GLN A 18 14.46 15.28 10.57
CA GLN A 18 13.86 15.31 11.90
C GLN A 18 13.86 13.92 12.50
N VAL A 19 14.10 13.84 13.81
CA VAL A 19 14.18 12.57 14.53
C VAL A 19 12.87 12.30 15.24
N TYR A 20 12.39 11.07 15.09
CA TYR A 20 11.18 10.60 15.75
C TYR A 20 11.48 9.30 16.46
N ASN A 21 10.91 9.13 17.64
CA ASN A 21 10.98 7.90 18.40
C ASN A 21 9.61 7.25 18.34
N LEU A 22 9.52 6.15 17.60
CA LEU A 22 8.28 5.45 17.37
C LEU A 22 8.27 4.14 18.13
N ARG A 23 7.11 3.67 18.51
CA ARG A 23 6.96 2.42 19.23
C ARG A 23 6.18 1.43 18.38
N GLY A 24 6.64 0.19 18.37
CA GLY A 24 6.00 -0.87 17.63
C GLY A 24 6.76 -2.16 17.83
N VAL A 25 6.14 -3.27 17.41
CA VAL A 25 6.69 -4.60 17.63
C VAL A 25 7.70 -5.02 16.57
N ASP A 26 7.70 -4.35 15.41
CA ASP A 26 8.58 -4.71 14.30
C ASP A 26 9.41 -3.50 13.89
N ALA A 27 10.61 -3.43 14.44
CA ALA A 27 11.52 -2.28 14.20
C ALA A 27 11.91 -2.17 12.73
N GLU A 28 12.15 -3.29 12.07
CA GLU A 28 12.54 -3.28 10.65
C GLU A 28 11.43 -2.71 9.77
N TYR A 29 10.21 -3.10 10.05
CA TYR A 29 9.06 -2.60 9.30
C TYR A 29 8.88 -1.10 9.52
N ILE A 30 9.00 -0.65 10.77
CA ILE A 30 8.90 0.77 11.10
C ILE A 30 9.97 1.58 10.38
N MET A 31 11.19 1.06 10.32
CA MET A 31 12.27 1.73 9.60
C MET A 31 12.01 1.80 8.11
N LYS A 32 11.42 0.76 7.52
CA LYS A 32 11.04 0.78 6.10
C LYS A 32 9.98 1.83 5.83
N LEU A 33 8.98 1.94 6.70
CA LEU A 33 7.95 2.96 6.56
C LEU A 33 8.56 4.37 6.64
N ALA A 34 9.46 4.58 7.58
CA ALA A 34 10.12 5.87 7.75
C ALA A 34 10.96 6.23 6.52
N GLN A 35 11.70 5.27 5.98
CA GLN A 35 12.49 5.49 4.78
C GLN A 35 11.62 5.81 3.58
N PHE A 36 10.48 5.17 3.47
CA PHE A 36 9.54 5.42 2.39
C PHE A 36 8.99 6.84 2.46
N VAL A 37 8.56 7.27 3.64
CA VAL A 37 8.04 8.63 3.84
C VAL A 37 9.14 9.66 3.61
N ASP A 38 10.33 9.43 4.15
CA ASP A 38 11.47 10.31 3.94
C ASP A 38 11.77 10.49 2.45
N GLY A 39 11.80 9.39 1.71
CA GLY A 39 12.02 9.43 0.26
C GLY A 39 10.95 10.25 -0.48
N LYS A 40 9.70 10.09 -0.09
CA LYS A 40 8.61 10.86 -0.70
C LYS A 40 8.74 12.34 -0.41
N MET A 41 9.07 12.71 0.81
CA MET A 41 9.25 14.11 1.16
C MET A 41 10.43 14.74 0.42
N ARG A 42 11.53 14.02 0.27
CA ARG A 42 12.69 14.51 -0.45
C ARG A 42 12.39 14.68 -1.94
N THR A 43 11.68 13.73 -2.54
CA THR A 43 11.28 13.83 -3.94
C THR A 43 10.39 15.06 -4.18
N VAL A 44 9.42 15.27 -3.31
CA VAL A 44 8.55 16.45 -3.42
C VAL A 44 9.36 17.72 -3.25
N GLY A 45 10.31 17.72 -2.32
CA GLY A 45 11.19 18.87 -2.08
C GLY A 45 12.04 19.22 -3.30
N GLU A 46 12.46 18.23 -4.06
CA GLU A 46 13.20 18.44 -5.32
C GLU A 46 12.32 19.03 -6.41
N GLN A 47 11.05 18.70 -6.41
CA GLN A 47 10.11 19.15 -7.44
C GLN A 47 9.49 20.51 -7.14
N THR A 48 9.61 20.96 -5.90
CA THR A 48 9.06 22.23 -5.47
C THR A 48 10.18 23.09 -4.90
N SER A 49 9.94 24.38 -4.75
CA SER A 49 10.94 25.28 -4.15
C SER A 49 10.71 25.48 -2.66
N THR A 50 9.79 24.73 -2.06
CA THR A 50 9.51 24.89 -0.64
C THR A 50 10.51 24.10 0.21
N ILE A 51 10.91 24.72 1.33
CA ILE A 51 11.71 24.04 2.37
C ILE A 51 10.90 23.85 3.65
N ASP A 52 9.64 24.21 3.64
CA ASP A 52 8.76 24.09 4.79
C ASP A 52 8.40 22.60 4.99
N SER A 53 8.86 22.04 6.10
CA SER A 53 8.65 20.62 6.40
C SER A 53 7.18 20.24 6.46
N LEU A 54 6.34 21.12 6.97
CA LEU A 54 4.90 20.84 7.04
C LEU A 54 4.30 20.73 5.64
N ARG A 55 4.65 21.64 4.75
CA ARG A 55 4.18 21.58 3.36
C ARG A 55 4.69 20.34 2.65
N LEU A 56 5.96 20.01 2.85
CA LEU A 56 6.53 18.79 2.26
C LEU A 56 5.79 17.55 2.76
N ALA A 57 5.46 17.51 4.05
CA ALA A 57 4.73 16.38 4.60
C ALA A 57 3.32 16.27 4.00
N VAL A 58 2.61 17.38 3.86
CA VAL A 58 1.27 17.39 3.27
C VAL A 58 1.32 16.96 1.81
N LEU A 59 2.25 17.49 1.03
CA LEU A 59 2.40 17.14 -0.38
C LEU A 59 2.81 15.68 -0.54
N ALA A 60 3.70 15.19 0.31
CA ALA A 60 4.09 13.78 0.30
C ALA A 60 2.89 12.88 0.66
N ALA A 61 2.10 13.28 1.64
CA ALA A 61 0.91 12.52 2.01
C ALA A 61 -0.09 12.44 0.86
N LEU A 62 -0.30 13.55 0.16
CA LEU A 62 -1.18 13.56 -1.01
C LEU A 62 -0.65 12.66 -2.12
N ASN A 63 0.66 12.69 -2.35
CA ASN A 63 1.30 11.85 -3.35
C ASN A 63 1.14 10.36 -3.00
N ILE A 64 1.35 10.00 -1.74
CA ILE A 64 1.18 8.63 -1.27
C ILE A 64 -0.29 8.21 -1.39
N ALA A 65 -1.21 9.08 -1.03
CA ALA A 65 -2.64 8.79 -1.16
C ALA A 65 -3.03 8.57 -2.62
N ASP A 66 -2.49 9.37 -3.52
CA ASP A 66 -2.73 9.21 -4.96
C ASP A 66 -2.22 7.85 -5.45
N GLU A 67 -1.00 7.50 -5.08
CA GLU A 67 -0.42 6.21 -5.45
C GLU A 67 -1.23 5.05 -4.88
N TYR A 68 -1.71 5.19 -3.64
CA TYR A 68 -2.54 4.18 -3.03
C TYR A 68 -3.83 3.96 -3.83
N HIS A 69 -4.51 5.05 -4.21
CA HIS A 69 -5.76 4.94 -4.95
C HIS A 69 -5.56 4.38 -6.35
N ILE A 70 -4.47 4.75 -7.01
CA ILE A 70 -4.12 4.18 -8.31
C ILE A 70 -3.90 2.68 -8.19
N LEU A 71 -3.11 2.27 -7.20
CA LEU A 71 -2.80 0.86 -6.98
C LEU A 71 -4.05 0.07 -6.60
N LYS A 72 -4.89 0.64 -5.76
CA LYS A 72 -6.15 0.01 -5.36
C LYS A 72 -7.06 -0.19 -6.56
N LYS A 73 -7.16 0.80 -7.44
CA LYS A 73 -7.96 0.68 -8.66
C LYS A 73 -7.44 -0.42 -9.56
N LYS A 74 -6.13 -0.51 -9.73
CA LYS A 74 -5.52 -1.60 -10.51
C LYS A 74 -5.81 -2.96 -9.90
N TYR A 75 -5.70 -3.06 -8.59
CA TYR A 75 -6.00 -4.29 -7.89
C TYR A 75 -7.46 -4.70 -8.08
N ASP A 76 -8.39 -3.76 -7.91
CA ASP A 76 -9.82 -4.04 -8.06
C ASP A 76 -10.16 -4.48 -9.47
N LEU A 77 -9.54 -3.88 -10.49
CA LEU A 77 -9.76 -4.28 -11.88
C LEU A 77 -9.24 -5.69 -12.14
N LEU A 78 -8.05 -6.01 -11.62
CA LEU A 78 -7.48 -7.35 -11.78
C LEU A 78 -8.31 -8.41 -11.04
N ALA A 79 -8.74 -8.10 -9.82
CA ALA A 79 -9.56 -9.02 -9.05
C ALA A 79 -10.91 -9.25 -9.73
N GLY A 80 -11.52 -8.18 -10.25
CA GLY A 80 -12.79 -8.29 -10.98
C GLY A 80 -12.64 -9.13 -12.24
N GLU A 81 -11.58 -8.92 -12.99
CA GLU A 81 -11.33 -9.71 -14.20
C GLU A 81 -11.04 -11.17 -13.88
N PHE A 82 -10.26 -11.42 -12.84
CA PHE A 82 -10.00 -12.78 -12.41
C PHE A 82 -11.31 -13.49 -12.04
N ASN A 83 -12.15 -12.84 -11.25
CA ASN A 83 -13.43 -13.41 -10.84
C ASN A 83 -14.34 -13.68 -12.03
N ARG A 84 -14.37 -12.78 -12.99
CA ARG A 84 -15.17 -12.94 -14.20
C ARG A 84 -14.69 -14.14 -15.01
N ARG A 85 -13.39 -14.27 -15.20
CA ARG A 85 -12.81 -15.39 -15.94
C ARG A 85 -13.05 -16.72 -15.22
N ALA A 86 -12.89 -16.73 -13.90
CA ALA A 86 -13.15 -17.93 -13.11
C ALA A 86 -14.62 -18.34 -13.22
N GLY A 87 -15.53 -17.38 -13.19
CA GLY A 87 -16.96 -17.66 -13.39
C GLY A 87 -17.28 -18.21 -14.78
N GLN A 88 -16.64 -17.65 -15.80
CA GLN A 88 -16.82 -18.14 -17.17
C GLN A 88 -16.30 -19.58 -17.33
N LEU A 89 -15.15 -19.87 -16.75
CA LEU A 89 -14.59 -21.21 -16.78
C LEU A 89 -15.49 -22.21 -16.05
N ALA A 90 -15.98 -21.84 -14.89
CA ALA A 90 -16.90 -22.69 -14.14
C ALA A 90 -18.17 -22.96 -14.93
N GLY A 91 -18.72 -21.94 -15.61
CA GLY A 91 -19.90 -22.09 -16.46
C GLY A 91 -19.64 -23.02 -17.63
N ALA A 92 -18.48 -22.89 -18.27
CA ALA A 92 -18.11 -23.76 -19.38
C ALA A 92 -17.96 -25.21 -18.94
N LEU A 93 -17.38 -25.44 -17.77
CA LEU A 93 -17.27 -26.78 -17.20
C LEU A 93 -18.63 -27.37 -16.88
N ASP A 94 -19.54 -26.57 -16.35
CA ASP A 94 -20.89 -27.01 -16.07
C ASP A 94 -21.62 -27.47 -17.35
N GLU A 95 -21.46 -26.72 -18.43
CA GLU A 95 -22.07 -27.07 -19.74
C GLU A 95 -21.52 -28.41 -20.21
N VAL A 96 -20.22 -28.63 -20.15
CA VAL A 96 -19.63 -29.90 -20.57
C VAL A 96 -20.16 -31.04 -19.72
N LEU A 97 -20.27 -30.87 -18.41
CA LEU A 97 -20.80 -31.91 -17.53
C LEU A 97 -22.27 -32.21 -17.84
N GLN A 98 -23.07 -31.20 -18.15
CA GLN A 98 -24.44 -31.40 -18.53
C GLN A 98 -24.57 -32.16 -19.83
N ASP A 99 -23.73 -31.85 -20.81
CA ASP A 99 -23.73 -32.53 -22.08
C ASP A 99 -23.37 -34.01 -21.93
N GLU A 100 -22.39 -34.32 -21.08
CA GLU A 100 -22.03 -35.69 -20.77
C GLU A 100 -23.20 -36.45 -20.13
N ARG A 101 -23.92 -35.82 -19.24
CA ARG A 101 -25.08 -36.43 -18.60
C ARG A 101 -26.20 -36.71 -19.59
N ARG A 102 -26.36 -35.81 -20.57
CA ARG A 102 -27.38 -36.01 -21.62
C ARG A 102 -27.01 -37.12 -22.58
N ALA A 103 -25.73 -37.25 -22.89
CA ALA A 103 -25.24 -38.26 -23.81
C ALA A 103 -25.24 -39.67 -23.19
N GLY A 104 -25.20 -39.71 -21.86
CA GLY A 104 -25.22 -40.97 -21.13
C GLY A 104 -26.61 -41.34 -20.67
#